data_98637d8e0549db8086e6b202d3b24dba
#
_entry.id   98637d8e0549db8086e6b202d3b24dba
#
_cell.length_a   1.000
_cell.length_b   1.000
_cell.length_c   1.000
_cell.angle_alpha   90.00
_cell.angle_beta   90.00
_cell.angle_gamma   90.00
#
_symmetry.space_group_name_H-M   'P 1'
#
loop_
_entity.id
_entity.type
_entity.pdbx_description
1 polymer ?
#
loop_
_entity_poly.entity_id
_entity_poly.type
_entity_poly.pdbx_seq_one_letter_code
_entity_poly.pdbx_strand_id
1 'polypeptide(L)'
;LGAHGKVEEKHAVQVKGFIYPIAELFKDDYLEEKYQEGCFLTLRLKSNMYHRFHAPCALKVRHVQYISGDTWNVNPPALKRIQKLFCKNERAIIDVSLDDPDASITMVPVAAILVASLRLNFINNLLNMNYSGPTHINCDATFEKGQEMGYFHQGSTIILFANKKFKLKDNLKEGMYLKMGEPLLVKIN
;
A
#
# COMPACT_ATOMS: atom_id res chain seq x y z
N LEU A 1 4.59 -11.75 3.76
CA LEU A 1 3.53 -11.63 2.76
C LEU A 1 2.20 -12.02 3.40
N GLY A 2 1.21 -11.14 3.36
CA GLY A 2 -0.15 -11.41 3.84
C GLY A 2 -0.97 -12.09 2.76
N ALA A 3 -1.42 -11.33 1.78
CA ALA A 3 -2.15 -11.80 0.62
C ALA A 3 -1.51 -11.28 -0.66
N HIS A 4 -1.79 -11.91 -1.79
CA HIS A 4 -1.35 -11.48 -3.12
C HIS A 4 -2.22 -12.13 -4.18
N GLY A 5 -2.28 -11.54 -5.35
CA GLY A 5 -3.06 -12.07 -6.46
C GLY A 5 -3.32 -11.05 -7.55
N LYS A 6 -4.17 -11.44 -8.48
CA LYS A 6 -4.77 -10.52 -9.45
C LYS A 6 -5.90 -9.74 -8.78
N VAL A 7 -6.15 -8.55 -9.29
CA VAL A 7 -7.39 -7.83 -9.00
C VAL A 7 -8.46 -8.47 -9.88
N GLU A 8 -9.49 -9.04 -9.27
CA GLU A 8 -10.58 -9.74 -9.96
C GLU A 8 -11.88 -9.00 -9.70
N GLU A 9 -12.61 -8.66 -10.77
CA GLU A 9 -13.88 -7.91 -10.68
C GLU A 9 -13.77 -6.66 -9.79
N LYS A 10 -12.65 -5.92 -9.90
CA LYS A 10 -12.35 -4.72 -9.09
C LYS A 10 -12.20 -4.99 -7.58
N HIS A 11 -11.90 -6.23 -7.19
CA HIS A 11 -11.69 -6.63 -5.80
C HIS A 11 -10.28 -7.16 -5.56
N ALA A 12 -9.80 -6.96 -4.35
CA ALA A 12 -8.59 -7.57 -3.83
C ALA A 12 -8.90 -8.41 -2.59
N VAL A 13 -8.05 -9.39 -2.31
CA VAL A 13 -8.21 -10.30 -1.16
C VAL A 13 -7.56 -9.70 0.07
N GLN A 14 -8.33 -9.56 1.16
CA GLN A 14 -7.81 -9.21 2.49
C GLN A 14 -7.15 -10.43 3.14
N VAL A 15 -7.89 -11.53 3.14
CA VAL A 15 -7.51 -12.85 3.64
C VAL A 15 -8.48 -13.86 3.02
N LYS A 16 -8.15 -15.14 2.97
CA LYS A 16 -9.02 -16.16 2.39
C LYS A 16 -10.47 -16.04 2.91
N GLY A 17 -11.43 -15.88 1.99
CA GLY A 17 -12.85 -15.68 2.28
C GLY A 17 -13.28 -14.24 2.54
N PHE A 18 -12.36 -13.27 2.55
CA PHE A 18 -12.68 -11.85 2.70
C PHE A 18 -12.04 -11.05 1.58
N ILE A 19 -12.87 -10.41 0.79
CA ILE A 19 -12.48 -9.51 -0.29
C ILE A 19 -12.88 -8.09 0.04
N TYR A 20 -12.30 -7.11 -0.65
CA TYR A 20 -12.71 -5.71 -0.57
C TYR A 20 -12.65 -5.05 -1.95
N PRO A 21 -13.61 -4.15 -2.28
CA PRO A 21 -13.55 -3.33 -3.48
C PRO A 21 -12.35 -2.40 -3.41
N ILE A 22 -11.58 -2.31 -4.47
CA ILE A 22 -10.41 -1.40 -4.49
C ILE A 22 -10.85 0.06 -4.56
N ALA A 23 -12.03 0.38 -5.10
CA ALA A 23 -12.63 1.71 -5.02
C ALA A 23 -12.81 2.20 -3.56
N GLU A 24 -13.26 1.33 -2.65
CA GLU A 24 -13.39 1.69 -1.24
C GLU A 24 -12.02 1.91 -0.56
N LEU A 25 -10.99 1.17 -1.01
CA LEU A 25 -9.64 1.35 -0.50
C LEU A 25 -9.04 2.68 -0.97
N PHE A 26 -9.15 2.99 -2.25
CA PHE A 26 -8.58 4.20 -2.83
C PHE A 26 -9.42 5.46 -2.58
N LYS A 27 -10.75 5.30 -2.47
CA LYS A 27 -11.73 6.40 -2.58
C LYS A 27 -11.51 7.24 -3.85
N ASP A 28 -11.21 6.54 -4.94
CA ASP A 28 -10.85 7.11 -6.24
C ASP A 28 -11.20 6.13 -7.36
N ASP A 29 -12.18 6.50 -8.19
CA ASP A 29 -12.66 5.67 -9.29
C ASP A 29 -11.64 5.54 -10.42
N TYR A 30 -10.79 6.57 -10.61
CA TYR A 30 -9.72 6.52 -11.59
C TYR A 30 -8.67 5.44 -11.24
N LEU A 31 -8.29 5.36 -9.98
CA LEU A 31 -7.38 4.31 -9.52
C LEU A 31 -8.02 2.92 -9.59
N GLU A 32 -9.33 2.81 -9.36
CA GLU A 32 -10.04 1.55 -9.56
C GLU A 32 -9.91 1.05 -11.00
N GLU A 33 -10.23 1.88 -11.99
CA GLU A 33 -10.10 1.55 -13.41
C GLU A 33 -8.65 1.21 -13.79
N LYS A 34 -7.70 1.97 -13.26
CA LYS A 34 -6.26 1.80 -13.51
C LYS A 34 -5.73 0.43 -13.09
N TYR A 35 -6.29 -0.16 -12.03
CA TYR A 35 -5.82 -1.42 -11.45
C TYR A 35 -6.76 -2.61 -11.61
N GLN A 36 -7.91 -2.48 -12.26
CA GLN A 36 -8.91 -3.55 -12.39
C GLN A 36 -8.40 -4.85 -13.06
N GLU A 37 -7.37 -4.75 -13.90
CA GLU A 37 -6.70 -5.91 -14.55
C GLU A 37 -5.28 -6.13 -13.98
N GLY A 38 -4.96 -5.48 -12.89
CA GLY A 38 -3.64 -5.51 -12.28
C GLY A 38 -3.45 -6.61 -11.26
N CYS A 39 -2.41 -6.45 -10.47
CA CYS A 39 -2.12 -7.34 -9.34
C CYS A 39 -1.86 -6.54 -8.07
N PHE A 40 -1.95 -7.23 -6.93
CA PHE A 40 -1.70 -6.63 -5.62
C PHE A 40 -0.85 -7.53 -4.73
N LEU A 41 -0.20 -6.91 -3.76
CA LEU A 41 0.57 -7.55 -2.69
C LEU A 41 0.26 -6.86 -1.36
N THR A 42 -0.08 -7.64 -0.34
CA THR A 42 -0.27 -7.16 1.03
C THR A 42 0.94 -7.53 1.86
N LEU A 43 1.76 -6.55 2.21
CA LEU A 43 2.99 -6.70 2.96
C LEU A 43 2.75 -6.33 4.42
N ARG A 44 2.63 -7.32 5.27
CA ARG A 44 2.39 -7.11 6.69
C ARG A 44 3.71 -6.88 7.44
N LEU A 45 3.77 -5.83 8.24
CA LEU A 45 4.88 -5.47 9.10
C LEU A 45 4.49 -5.73 10.56
N LYS A 46 5.04 -6.80 11.16
CA LYS A 46 4.83 -7.10 12.60
C LYS A 46 5.63 -6.10 13.43
N SER A 47 5.22 -5.86 14.69
CA SER A 47 5.87 -4.90 15.59
C SER A 47 7.37 -5.12 15.83
N ASN A 48 7.85 -6.33 15.65
CA ASN A 48 9.27 -6.71 15.77
C ASN A 48 10.02 -6.78 14.44
N MET A 49 9.44 -6.27 13.36
CA MET A 49 10.06 -6.24 12.04
C MET A 49 10.57 -4.84 11.69
N TYR A 50 11.25 -4.75 10.57
CA TYR A 50 11.63 -3.49 9.95
C TYR A 50 10.40 -2.73 9.46
N HIS A 51 10.21 -1.48 9.91
CA HIS A 51 9.00 -0.68 9.65
C HIS A 51 9.18 0.44 8.63
N ARG A 52 10.29 0.48 7.93
CA ARG A 52 10.55 1.45 6.86
C ARG A 52 10.15 0.86 5.53
N PHE A 53 9.72 1.69 4.60
CA PHE A 53 9.42 1.28 3.24
C PHE A 53 10.16 2.14 2.23
N HIS A 54 10.43 1.55 1.08
CA HIS A 54 11.36 2.06 0.10
C HIS A 54 10.72 2.06 -1.29
N ALA A 55 11.25 2.90 -2.17
CA ALA A 55 10.83 2.96 -3.56
C ALA A 55 11.13 1.62 -4.26
N PRO A 56 10.11 0.96 -4.85
CA PRO A 56 10.29 -0.33 -5.52
C PRO A 56 11.09 -0.23 -6.82
N CYS A 57 11.12 0.93 -7.43
CA CYS A 57 11.88 1.30 -8.62
C CYS A 57 12.14 2.81 -8.60
N ALA A 58 12.85 3.36 -9.58
CA ALA A 58 12.92 4.79 -9.80
C ALA A 58 11.51 5.34 -10.05
N LEU A 59 11.11 6.38 -9.33
CA LEU A 59 9.74 6.91 -9.35
C LEU A 59 9.67 8.37 -8.92
N LYS A 60 8.52 9.00 -9.25
CA LYS A 60 8.16 10.34 -8.77
C LYS A 60 6.83 10.31 -8.05
N VAL A 61 6.72 11.09 -6.98
CA VAL A 61 5.46 11.30 -6.24
C VAL A 61 5.07 12.77 -6.38
N ARG A 62 3.86 13.03 -6.88
CA ARG A 62 3.32 14.39 -7.07
C ARG A 62 2.33 14.78 -6.00
N HIS A 63 1.60 13.82 -5.49
CA HIS A 63 0.66 14.04 -4.40
C HIS A 63 0.46 12.77 -3.58
N VAL A 64 -0.04 12.95 -2.39
CA VAL A 64 -0.49 11.90 -1.48
C VAL A 64 -1.92 12.21 -1.08
N GLN A 65 -2.81 11.23 -1.17
CA GLN A 65 -4.12 11.33 -0.57
C GLN A 65 -4.09 10.68 0.81
N TYR A 66 -4.42 11.43 1.84
CA TYR A 66 -4.59 10.91 3.20
C TYR A 66 -6.06 10.62 3.46
N ILE A 67 -6.34 9.43 3.97
CA ILE A 67 -7.69 8.99 4.31
C ILE A 67 -7.71 8.67 5.80
N SER A 68 -8.35 9.53 6.57
CA SER A 68 -8.60 9.29 7.99
C SER A 68 -9.56 8.12 8.18
N GLY A 69 -9.41 7.38 9.25
CA GLY A 69 -10.23 6.21 9.54
C GLY A 69 -9.93 5.59 10.89
N ASP A 70 -10.35 4.35 11.05
CA ASP A 70 -10.09 3.53 12.23
C ASP A 70 -8.61 3.10 12.31
N THR A 71 -8.25 2.49 13.43
CA THR A 71 -6.91 1.95 13.67
C THR A 71 -6.96 0.49 14.12
N TRP A 72 -7.82 -0.31 13.48
CA TRP A 72 -7.91 -1.73 13.79
C TRP A 72 -6.57 -2.44 13.63
N ASN A 73 -6.33 -3.40 14.54
CA ASN A 73 -5.16 -4.26 14.41
C ASN A 73 -5.20 -5.04 13.09
N VAL A 74 -4.09 -5.05 12.36
CA VAL A 74 -3.94 -5.80 11.10
C VAL A 74 -3.40 -7.22 11.31
N ASN A 75 -3.56 -7.79 12.51
CA ASN A 75 -3.18 -9.17 12.79
C ASN A 75 -4.17 -10.18 12.14
N PRO A 76 -3.77 -11.45 11.96
CA PRO A 76 -4.63 -12.44 11.31
C PRO A 76 -5.99 -12.64 11.97
N PRO A 77 -6.15 -12.61 13.31
CA PRO A 77 -7.47 -12.69 13.93
C PRO A 77 -8.40 -11.54 13.55
N ALA A 78 -7.91 -10.30 13.52
CA ALA A 78 -8.70 -9.14 13.12
C ALA A 78 -9.08 -9.20 11.63
N LEU A 79 -8.11 -9.54 10.77
CA LEU A 79 -8.35 -9.68 9.33
C LEU A 79 -9.41 -10.75 8.99
N LYS A 80 -9.57 -11.78 9.83
CA LYS A 80 -10.58 -12.85 9.68
C LYS A 80 -11.95 -12.49 10.27
N ARG A 81 -12.08 -11.39 11.00
CA ARG A 81 -13.33 -11.00 11.69
C ARG A 81 -13.90 -9.69 11.20
N ILE A 82 -13.05 -8.76 10.75
CA ILE A 82 -13.47 -7.44 10.33
C ILE A 82 -13.42 -7.38 8.81
N GLN A 83 -14.59 -7.30 8.21
CA GLN A 83 -14.72 -7.15 6.77
C GLN A 83 -14.21 -5.78 6.32
N LYS A 84 -13.51 -5.75 5.20
CA LYS A 84 -12.96 -4.54 4.57
C LYS A 84 -12.09 -3.72 5.54
N LEU A 85 -11.32 -4.39 6.40
CA LEU A 85 -10.53 -3.76 7.45
C LEU A 85 -9.57 -2.70 6.87
N PHE A 86 -8.91 -3.00 5.76
CA PHE A 86 -7.98 -2.05 5.14
C PHE A 86 -8.68 -0.79 4.61
N CYS A 87 -9.95 -0.90 4.20
CA CYS A 87 -10.75 0.24 3.76
C CYS A 87 -11.24 1.11 4.93
N LYS A 88 -11.33 0.53 6.13
CA LYS A 88 -11.74 1.24 7.35
C LYS A 88 -10.59 1.96 8.02
N ASN A 89 -9.39 1.37 7.98
CA ASN A 89 -8.23 1.94 8.65
C ASN A 89 -7.72 3.21 7.97
N GLU A 90 -7.14 4.06 8.81
CA GLU A 90 -6.35 5.21 8.40
C GLU A 90 -5.23 4.77 7.44
N ARG A 91 -5.08 5.49 6.35
CA ARG A 91 -4.12 5.14 5.28
C ARG A 91 -3.75 6.33 4.42
N ALA A 92 -2.66 6.21 3.70
CA ALA A 92 -2.31 7.11 2.62
C ALA A 92 -2.36 6.37 1.26
N ILE A 93 -2.72 7.06 0.22
CA ILE A 93 -2.63 6.60 -1.16
C ILE A 93 -1.48 7.37 -1.81
N ILE A 94 -0.44 6.64 -2.18
CA ILE A 94 0.76 7.18 -2.83
C ILE A 94 0.76 6.65 -4.27
N ASP A 95 0.13 7.39 -5.18
CA ASP A 95 0.20 7.06 -6.60
C ASP A 95 1.50 7.60 -7.18
N VAL A 96 2.28 6.72 -7.81
CA VAL A 96 3.61 7.06 -8.29
C VAL A 96 3.67 7.09 -9.81
N SER A 97 4.41 8.04 -10.35
CA SER A 97 4.74 8.13 -11.76
C SER A 97 6.06 7.41 -12.03
N LEU A 98 6.08 6.56 -13.04
CA LEU A 98 7.24 5.83 -13.52
C LEU A 98 7.75 6.44 -14.84
N ASP A 99 8.97 6.10 -15.25
CA ASP A 99 9.51 6.55 -16.54
C ASP A 99 8.72 6.01 -17.74
N ASP A 100 8.17 4.80 -17.59
CA ASP A 100 7.21 4.25 -18.55
C ASP A 100 5.80 4.75 -18.21
N PRO A 101 5.18 5.58 -19.06
CA PRO A 101 3.87 6.17 -18.76
C PRO A 101 2.72 5.14 -18.73
N ASP A 102 2.90 3.98 -19.37
CA ASP A 102 1.91 2.90 -19.35
C ASP A 102 2.01 2.02 -18.10
N ALA A 103 3.13 2.05 -17.40
CA ALA A 103 3.35 1.30 -16.19
C ALA A 103 2.92 2.12 -14.96
N SER A 104 2.22 1.49 -14.04
CA SER A 104 1.73 2.17 -12.84
C SER A 104 1.83 1.30 -11.60
N ILE A 105 2.21 1.95 -10.51
CA ILE A 105 2.24 1.38 -9.16
C ILE A 105 1.55 2.38 -8.21
N THR A 106 0.79 1.88 -7.26
CA THR A 106 0.29 2.65 -6.12
C THR A 106 0.64 1.91 -4.84
N MET A 107 1.19 2.63 -3.89
CA MET A 107 1.49 2.13 -2.55
C MET A 107 0.44 2.65 -1.58
N VAL A 108 -0.11 1.74 -0.77
CA VAL A 108 -1.11 2.07 0.25
C VAL A 108 -0.58 1.65 1.62
N PRO A 109 0.19 2.50 2.30
CA PRO A 109 0.52 2.29 3.70
C PRO A 109 -0.74 2.46 4.55
N VAL A 110 -1.11 1.38 5.27
CA VAL A 110 -2.27 1.30 6.15
C VAL A 110 -1.79 1.29 7.59
N ALA A 111 -2.21 2.28 8.35
CA ALA A 111 -1.88 2.40 9.76
C ALA A 111 -2.71 1.43 10.62
N ALA A 112 -2.16 1.03 11.76
CA ALA A 112 -2.81 0.13 12.70
C ALA A 112 -2.40 0.44 14.14
N ILE A 113 -3.25 0.09 15.07
CA ILE A 113 -3.17 0.16 16.54
C ILE A 113 -2.30 1.24 17.19
N LEU A 114 -2.91 1.92 18.18
CA LEU A 114 -2.39 2.72 19.30
C LEU A 114 -1.67 4.02 18.95
N VAL A 115 -0.93 4.08 17.89
CA VAL A 115 -0.33 5.31 17.37
C VAL A 115 -0.27 5.16 15.86
N ALA A 116 -1.43 5.27 15.23
CA ALA A 116 -1.50 5.36 13.79
C ALA A 116 -0.64 6.55 13.34
N SER A 117 0.66 6.33 13.17
CA SER A 117 1.58 7.33 12.71
C SER A 117 2.36 6.82 11.52
N LEU A 118 2.06 7.43 10.39
CA LEU A 118 2.74 7.25 9.14
C LEU A 118 3.62 8.48 8.88
N ARG A 119 4.92 8.29 8.84
CA ARG A 119 5.85 9.32 8.40
C ARG A 119 6.22 9.08 6.94
N LEU A 120 5.96 10.07 6.10
CA LEU A 120 6.47 10.15 4.75
C LEU A 120 7.63 11.15 4.74
N ASN A 121 8.82 10.73 4.30
CA ASN A 121 10.04 11.55 4.41
C ASN A 121 10.04 12.76 3.46
N PHE A 122 9.11 12.79 2.52
CA PHE A 122 8.98 13.81 1.48
C PHE A 122 7.84 14.80 1.71
N ILE A 123 7.17 14.71 2.86
CA ILE A 123 6.22 15.71 3.33
C ILE A 123 6.55 16.11 4.77
N ASN A 124 6.25 17.36 5.14
CA ASN A 124 6.61 17.88 6.45
C ASN A 124 5.69 17.37 7.58
N ASN A 125 4.52 16.85 7.24
CA ASN A 125 3.50 16.47 8.18
C ASN A 125 3.64 15.02 8.63
N LEU A 126 3.35 14.76 9.91
CA LEU A 126 3.11 13.42 10.42
C LEU A 126 1.62 13.09 10.20
N LEU A 127 1.35 12.03 9.47
CA LEU A 127 -0.02 11.55 9.25
C LEU A 127 -0.41 10.63 10.41
N ASN A 128 -1.38 11.06 11.19
CA ASN A 128 -1.89 10.32 12.35
C ASN A 128 -3.33 10.73 12.65
N MET A 129 -3.97 10.10 13.63
CA MET A 129 -5.35 10.38 14.03
C MET A 129 -5.63 11.85 14.38
N ASN A 130 -4.63 12.64 14.74
CA ASN A 130 -4.75 14.06 15.06
C ASN A 130 -4.42 14.96 13.85
N TYR A 131 -4.17 14.38 12.69
CA TYR A 131 -3.89 15.17 11.49
C TYR A 131 -5.14 15.92 11.04
N SER A 132 -5.04 17.23 11.00
CA SER A 132 -6.14 18.15 10.62
C SER A 132 -5.85 18.95 9.35
N GLY A 133 -4.79 18.57 8.63
CA GLY A 133 -4.42 19.20 7.36
C GLY A 133 -5.25 18.70 6.16
N PRO A 134 -4.90 19.15 4.96
CA PRO A 134 -5.60 18.77 3.74
C PRO A 134 -5.49 17.25 3.48
N THR A 135 -6.58 16.65 2.99
CA THR A 135 -6.60 15.24 2.60
C THR A 135 -5.76 14.96 1.35
N HIS A 136 -5.63 15.94 0.46
CA HIS A 136 -4.76 15.90 -0.71
C HIS A 136 -3.54 16.78 -0.46
N ILE A 137 -2.38 16.16 -0.39
CA ILE A 137 -1.10 16.80 -0.05
C ILE A 137 -0.25 16.82 -1.31
N ASN A 138 -0.05 18.00 -1.87
CA ASN A 138 0.85 18.17 -3.01
C ASN A 138 2.31 18.04 -2.55
N CYS A 139 3.10 17.38 -3.36
CA CYS A 139 4.54 17.22 -3.17
C CYS A 139 5.24 17.09 -4.53
N ASP A 140 6.55 17.20 -4.53
CA ASP A 140 7.38 16.93 -5.70
C ASP A 140 8.64 16.20 -5.25
N ALA A 141 8.55 14.88 -5.22
CA ALA A 141 9.62 14.04 -4.71
C ALA A 141 10.02 12.99 -5.75
N THR A 142 11.32 12.85 -5.96
CA THR A 142 11.90 11.83 -6.84
C THR A 142 12.70 10.85 -6.00
N PHE A 143 12.59 9.58 -6.32
CA PHE A 143 13.26 8.49 -5.60
C PHE A 143 13.98 7.57 -6.56
N GLU A 144 15.17 7.17 -6.19
CA GLU A 144 15.86 6.05 -6.78
C GLU A 144 15.34 4.73 -6.20
N LYS A 145 15.50 3.64 -6.95
CA LYS A 145 15.15 2.30 -6.45
C LYS A 145 15.84 2.00 -5.12
N GLY A 146 15.06 1.58 -4.13
CA GLY A 146 15.54 1.24 -2.79
C GLY A 146 15.72 2.43 -1.85
N GLN A 147 15.51 3.67 -2.30
CA GLN A 147 15.54 4.84 -1.43
C GLN A 147 14.37 4.83 -0.46
N GLU A 148 14.61 5.21 0.80
CA GLU A 148 13.58 5.24 1.84
C GLU A 148 12.54 6.33 1.57
N MET A 149 11.28 5.94 1.56
CA MET A 149 10.14 6.84 1.36
C MET A 149 9.45 7.22 2.67
N GLY A 150 9.51 6.35 3.66
CA GLY A 150 8.82 6.58 4.93
C GLY A 150 8.88 5.40 5.87
N TYR A 151 8.19 5.55 7.00
CA TYR A 151 8.13 4.52 8.03
C TYR A 151 6.88 4.62 8.90
N PHE A 152 6.61 3.53 9.62
CA PHE A 152 5.60 3.49 10.67
C PHE A 152 6.28 3.39 12.04
N HIS A 153 5.69 3.97 13.07
CA HIS A 153 6.20 3.81 14.43
C HIS A 153 5.83 2.46 15.06
N GLN A 154 4.79 1.80 14.56
CA GLN A 154 4.27 0.53 15.07
C GLN A 154 3.95 -0.42 13.91
N GLY A 155 3.59 -1.69 14.24
CA GLY A 155 3.17 -2.67 13.26
C GLY A 155 2.02 -2.19 12.36
N SER A 156 2.10 -2.51 11.08
CA SER A 156 1.25 -1.95 10.02
C SER A 156 1.19 -2.87 8.81
N THR A 157 0.65 -2.37 7.72
CA THR A 157 0.59 -3.07 6.44
C THR A 157 0.87 -2.08 5.31
N ILE A 158 1.57 -2.52 4.29
CA ILE A 158 1.63 -1.82 3.00
C ILE A 158 0.96 -2.71 1.97
N ILE A 159 -0.01 -2.14 1.24
CA ILE A 159 -0.58 -2.79 0.08
C ILE A 159 0.01 -2.12 -1.14
N LEU A 160 0.53 -2.92 -2.05
CA LEU A 160 1.07 -2.45 -3.31
C LEU A 160 0.19 -2.94 -4.44
N PHE A 161 -0.25 -2.04 -5.28
CA PHE A 161 -0.96 -2.33 -6.53
C PHE A 161 -0.05 -2.03 -7.70
N ALA A 162 -0.13 -2.87 -8.72
CA ALA A 162 0.55 -2.67 -9.99
C ALA A 162 -0.41 -3.01 -11.13
N ASN A 163 -0.40 -2.21 -12.19
CA ASN A 163 -1.29 -2.44 -13.33
C ASN A 163 -0.83 -3.62 -14.19
N LYS A 164 -1.56 -3.91 -15.26
CA LYS A 164 -1.31 -5.04 -16.18
C LYS A 164 0.07 -5.07 -16.84
N LYS A 165 0.86 -4.00 -16.76
CA LYS A 165 2.27 -3.98 -17.17
C LYS A 165 3.20 -4.73 -16.22
N PHE A 166 2.66 -5.24 -15.13
CA PHE A 166 3.40 -6.05 -14.16
C PHE A 166 2.74 -7.39 -13.92
N LYS A 167 3.55 -8.37 -13.61
CA LYS A 167 3.11 -9.64 -13.03
C LYS A 167 3.81 -9.90 -11.71
N LEU A 168 3.15 -10.66 -10.87
CA LEU A 168 3.75 -11.16 -9.64
C LEU A 168 4.91 -12.10 -9.96
N LYS A 169 5.98 -12.04 -9.16
CA LYS A 169 7.04 -13.03 -9.24
C LYS A 169 6.49 -14.42 -8.92
N ASP A 170 6.97 -15.42 -9.65
CA ASP A 170 6.62 -16.81 -9.39
C ASP A 170 7.04 -17.23 -7.97
N ASN A 171 6.35 -18.23 -7.41
CA ASN A 171 6.62 -18.82 -6.09
C ASN A 171 6.35 -17.94 -4.87
N LEU A 172 5.64 -16.83 -4.98
CA LEU A 172 5.13 -16.09 -3.82
C LEU A 172 4.11 -16.96 -3.08
N LYS A 173 4.18 -16.96 -1.74
CA LYS A 173 3.24 -17.71 -0.88
C LYS A 173 2.82 -16.84 0.30
N GLU A 174 1.54 -16.92 0.67
CA GLU A 174 1.05 -16.32 1.91
C GLU A 174 1.85 -16.86 3.11
N GLY A 175 2.13 -16.00 4.07
CA GLY A 175 2.97 -16.32 5.23
C GLY A 175 4.47 -16.25 4.97
N MET A 176 4.92 -16.15 3.70
CA MET A 176 6.34 -16.05 3.36
C MET A 176 6.98 -14.81 3.98
N TYR A 177 8.15 -14.96 4.56
CA TYR A 177 9.00 -13.84 4.96
C TYR A 177 9.74 -13.31 3.75
N LEU A 178 9.68 -12.00 3.58
CA LEU A 178 10.35 -11.27 2.49
C LEU A 178 11.34 -10.29 3.11
N LYS A 179 12.53 -10.25 2.58
CA LYS A 179 13.54 -9.26 2.95
C LYS A 179 13.38 -8.00 2.11
N MET A 180 13.77 -6.86 2.66
CA MET A 180 13.86 -5.63 1.89
C MET A 180 14.80 -5.84 0.69
N GLY A 181 14.36 -5.37 -0.50
CA GLY A 181 15.09 -5.52 -1.76
C GLY A 181 14.81 -6.82 -2.54
N GLU A 182 14.07 -7.78 -1.96
CA GLU A 182 13.64 -8.96 -2.72
C GLU A 182 12.64 -8.59 -3.83
N PRO A 183 12.81 -9.13 -5.05
CA PRO A 183 11.91 -8.81 -6.15
C PRO A 183 10.53 -9.45 -5.94
N LEU A 184 9.48 -8.66 -6.10
CA LEU A 184 8.07 -9.06 -5.93
C LEU A 184 7.30 -9.00 -7.24
N LEU A 185 7.67 -8.07 -8.10
CA LEU A 185 7.02 -7.79 -9.38
C LEU A 185 8.03 -7.92 -10.52
N VAL A 186 7.53 -8.33 -11.66
CA VAL A 186 8.28 -8.35 -12.94
C VAL A 186 7.50 -7.50 -13.93
N LYS A 187 8.17 -6.51 -14.54
CA LYS A 187 7.58 -5.73 -15.62
C LYS A 187 7.46 -6.60 -16.86
N ILE A 188 6.31 -6.52 -17.51
CA ILE A 188 6.03 -7.22 -18.78
C ILE A 188 6.28 -6.23 -19.91
N ASN A 189 7.00 -6.65 -20.91
CA ASN A 189 7.25 -5.84 -22.12
C ASN A 189 6.00 -5.75 -23.00
#